data_6693ed48b2c19789dc74b65d6d2bd33a
#
_entry.id   6693ed48b2c19789dc74b65d6d2bd33a
#
_cell.length_a   1.000
_cell.length_b   1.000
_cell.length_c   1.000
_cell.angle_alpha   90.00
_cell.angle_beta   90.00
_cell.angle_gamma   90.00
#
_symmetry.space_group_name_H-M   'P 1'
#
loop_
_entity.id
_entity.type
_entity.pdbx_description
1 polymer ?
#
loop_
_entity_poly.entity_id
_entity_poly.type
_entity_poly.pdbx_seq_one_letter_code
_entity_poly.pdbx_strand_id
1 'polypeptide(L)'
;PVCDGALYISGDSMYPILKSGDVVGFKEISNFSSVIYGEMYLVSFCIDGDEYLSVKYVNRSDVEGCIRLVSYNLHHEPMDLPLTCIQAMAIVKFSIRKNMMM
;
A
#
# COMPACT_ATOMS: atom_id res chain seq x y z
N PRO A 1 -9.51 9.39 -14.88
CA PRO A 1 -8.29 9.38 -14.09
C PRO A 1 -7.21 8.55 -14.77
N VAL A 2 -5.98 8.99 -14.61
CA VAL A 2 -4.84 8.29 -15.18
C VAL A 2 -4.31 7.33 -14.12
N CYS A 3 -4.15 6.05 -14.49
CA CYS A 3 -3.47 5.08 -13.65
C CYS A 3 -2.54 4.23 -14.50
N ASP A 4 -1.52 3.68 -13.86
CA ASP A 4 -0.50 2.88 -14.54
C ASP A 4 -0.87 1.41 -14.57
N GLY A 5 -1.74 0.96 -13.69
CA GLY A 5 -2.17 -0.42 -13.66
C GLY A 5 -3.18 -0.69 -12.56
N ALA A 6 -3.53 -1.95 -12.45
CA ALA A 6 -4.46 -2.43 -11.45
C ALA A 6 -4.06 -3.84 -11.02
N LEU A 7 -4.40 -4.20 -9.79
CA LEU A 7 -4.14 -5.54 -9.30
C LEU A 7 -5.20 -5.96 -8.28
N TYR A 8 -5.29 -7.27 -8.08
CA TYR A 8 -6.17 -7.84 -7.07
C TYR A 8 -5.51 -7.79 -5.70
N ILE A 9 -6.34 -7.49 -4.68
CA ILE A 9 -5.91 -7.48 -3.29
C ILE A 9 -5.99 -8.90 -2.73
N SER A 10 -5.00 -9.27 -1.94
CA SER A 10 -5.03 -10.48 -1.11
C SER A 10 -4.77 -10.08 0.33
N GLY A 11 -5.23 -10.93 1.27
CA GLY A 11 -5.08 -10.67 2.70
C GLY A 11 -6.13 -9.72 3.23
N ASP A 12 -6.01 -9.37 4.50
CA ASP A 12 -7.04 -8.63 5.24
C ASP A 12 -6.53 -7.39 5.96
N SER A 13 -5.32 -6.94 5.66
CA SER A 13 -4.72 -5.82 6.41
C SER A 13 -5.50 -4.51 6.24
N MET A 14 -6.23 -4.36 5.15
CA MET A 14 -7.05 -3.17 4.88
C MET A 14 -8.54 -3.44 5.02
N TYR A 15 -8.92 -4.58 5.58
CA TYR A 15 -10.32 -4.92 5.83
C TYR A 15 -10.91 -3.95 6.87
N PRO A 16 -12.13 -3.48 6.72
CA PRO A 16 -13.09 -3.77 5.65
C PRO A 16 -13.05 -2.77 4.48
N ILE A 17 -12.12 -1.82 4.47
CA ILE A 17 -12.02 -0.83 3.39
C ILE A 17 -11.71 -1.54 2.07
N LEU A 18 -10.76 -2.49 2.11
CA LEU A 18 -10.44 -3.37 0.99
C LEU A 18 -10.57 -4.80 1.46
N LYS A 19 -11.21 -5.63 0.66
CA LYS A 19 -11.35 -7.07 0.92
C LYS A 19 -10.55 -7.85 -0.11
N SER A 20 -10.12 -9.05 0.28
CA SER A 20 -9.48 -9.97 -0.65
C SER A 20 -10.37 -10.16 -1.89
N GLY A 21 -9.79 -10.02 -3.07
CA GLY A 21 -10.50 -10.06 -4.34
C GLY A 21 -10.89 -8.69 -4.89
N ASP A 22 -10.80 -7.64 -4.10
CA ASP A 22 -10.99 -6.28 -4.61
C ASP A 22 -9.85 -5.95 -5.58
N VAL A 23 -10.13 -5.07 -6.52
CA VAL A 23 -9.13 -4.56 -7.46
C VAL A 23 -8.80 -3.12 -7.09
N VAL A 24 -7.52 -2.80 -7.04
CA VAL A 24 -7.08 -1.41 -6.86
C VAL A 24 -6.39 -0.93 -8.12
N GLY A 25 -6.72 0.29 -8.54
CA GLY A 25 -6.02 0.99 -9.58
C GLY A 25 -4.97 1.90 -8.97
N PHE A 26 -3.79 1.95 -9.53
CA PHE A 26 -2.67 2.67 -8.95
C PHE A 26 -1.91 3.48 -9.99
N LYS A 27 -1.20 4.50 -9.50
CA LYS A 27 -0.27 5.29 -10.30
C LYS A 27 1.06 5.32 -9.59
N GLU A 28 2.11 4.88 -10.28
CA GLU A 28 3.46 4.88 -9.70
C GLU A 28 3.94 6.29 -9.42
N ILE A 29 4.70 6.43 -8.34
CA ILE A 29 5.45 7.66 -8.07
C ILE A 29 6.92 7.38 -8.36
N SER A 30 7.58 8.35 -8.97
CA SER A 30 8.98 8.21 -9.37
C SER A 30 9.95 8.70 -8.30
N ASN A 31 9.44 9.41 -7.30
CA ASN A 31 10.27 10.04 -6.28
C ASN A 31 9.56 9.99 -4.94
N PHE A 32 10.25 9.50 -3.92
CA PHE A 32 9.67 9.38 -2.57
C PHE A 32 9.31 10.73 -1.96
N SER A 33 9.90 11.83 -2.45
CA SER A 33 9.50 13.16 -2.00
C SER A 33 8.08 13.53 -2.47
N SER A 34 7.53 12.79 -3.43
CA SER A 34 6.17 12.99 -3.92
C SER A 34 5.12 12.28 -3.09
N VAL A 35 5.50 11.58 -2.03
CA VAL A 35 4.56 10.86 -1.15
C VAL A 35 3.67 11.86 -0.43
N ILE A 36 2.37 11.58 -0.48
CA ILE A 36 1.37 12.32 0.30
C ILE A 36 1.06 11.48 1.53
N TYR A 37 1.50 11.94 2.68
CA TYR A 37 1.32 11.18 3.92
C TYR A 37 -0.16 11.13 4.29
N GLY A 38 -0.58 9.97 4.79
CA GLY A 38 -1.97 9.70 5.13
C GLY A 38 -2.76 9.05 4.01
N GLU A 39 -2.21 8.99 2.80
CA GLU A 39 -2.87 8.36 1.66
C GLU A 39 -2.51 6.88 1.54
N MET A 40 -3.33 6.16 0.80
CA MET A 40 -3.16 4.73 0.58
C MET A 40 -2.22 4.48 -0.59
N TYR A 41 -1.24 3.61 -0.37
CA TYR A 41 -0.22 3.27 -1.36
C TYR A 41 -0.08 1.77 -1.51
N LEU A 42 0.25 1.37 -2.72
CA LEU A 42 0.80 0.06 -3.01
C LEU A 42 2.31 0.18 -2.83
N VAL A 43 2.89 -0.64 -1.97
CA VAL A 43 4.32 -0.57 -1.64
C VAL A 43 4.96 -1.91 -1.92
N SER A 44 6.00 -1.90 -2.74
CA SER A 44 6.85 -3.05 -3.00
C SER A 44 8.15 -2.85 -2.22
N PHE A 45 8.49 -3.81 -1.37
CA PHE A 45 9.67 -3.68 -0.51
C PHE A 45 10.32 -5.04 -0.24
N CYS A 46 11.56 -4.98 0.19
CA CYS A 46 12.37 -6.18 0.46
C CYS A 46 12.97 -6.07 1.85
N ILE A 47 12.80 -7.11 2.66
CA ILE A 47 13.40 -7.21 3.98
C ILE A 47 14.13 -8.56 4.07
N ASP A 48 15.40 -8.53 4.35
CA ASP A 48 16.24 -9.74 4.51
C ASP A 48 16.12 -10.71 3.34
N GLY A 49 16.02 -10.18 2.12
CA GLY A 49 15.92 -10.96 0.91
C GLY A 49 14.52 -11.40 0.53
N ASP A 50 13.55 -11.20 1.41
CA ASP A 50 12.16 -11.52 1.12
C ASP A 50 11.43 -10.31 0.53
N GLU A 51 10.68 -10.53 -0.53
CA GLU A 51 9.95 -9.48 -1.22
C GLU A 51 8.49 -9.45 -0.79
N TYR A 52 7.98 -8.24 -0.61
CA TYR A 52 6.61 -8.00 -0.19
C TYR A 52 5.95 -7.00 -1.12
N LEU A 53 4.65 -7.17 -1.30
CA LEU A 53 3.81 -6.23 -2.03
C LEU A 53 2.54 -6.05 -1.22
N SER A 54 2.33 -4.84 -0.70
CA SER A 54 1.22 -4.58 0.22
C SER A 54 0.56 -3.25 -0.08
N VAL A 55 -0.73 -3.17 0.20
CA VAL A 55 -1.48 -1.91 0.22
C VAL A 55 -1.58 -1.46 1.66
N LYS A 56 -1.11 -0.25 1.94
CA LYS A 56 -1.08 0.33 3.29
C LYS A 56 -1.31 1.82 3.20
N TYR A 57 -1.73 2.42 4.31
CA TYR A 57 -1.56 3.86 4.47
C TYR A 57 -0.09 4.15 4.75
N VAL A 58 0.41 5.21 4.14
CA VAL A 58 1.79 5.64 4.34
C VAL A 58 1.77 6.91 5.17
N ASN A 59 2.34 6.84 6.35
CA ASN A 59 2.43 7.96 7.30
C ASN A 59 3.88 8.31 7.56
N ARG A 60 4.10 9.48 8.16
CA ARG A 60 5.43 9.84 8.63
C ARG A 60 5.84 8.92 9.76
N SER A 61 7.11 8.56 9.76
CA SER A 61 7.70 7.77 10.84
C SER A 61 8.46 8.69 11.79
N ASP A 62 8.47 8.34 13.06
CA ASP A 62 9.33 9.00 14.06
C ASP A 62 10.79 8.54 13.92
N VAL A 63 11.02 7.47 13.17
CA VAL A 63 12.36 6.95 12.90
C VAL A 63 12.91 7.62 11.66
N GLU A 64 14.07 8.27 11.80
CA GLU A 64 14.71 8.94 10.66
C GLU A 64 15.02 7.94 9.55
N GLY A 65 14.76 8.34 8.31
CA GLY A 65 14.99 7.50 7.15
C GLY A 65 13.95 6.43 6.90
N CYS A 66 12.85 6.46 7.65
CA CYS A 66 11.76 5.49 7.51
C CYS A 66 10.45 6.18 7.14
N ILE A 67 9.55 5.39 6.58
CA ILE A 67 8.11 5.71 6.51
C ILE A 67 7.36 4.72 7.40
N ARG A 68 6.17 5.11 7.82
CA ARG A 68 5.35 4.24 8.65
C ARG A 68 4.21 3.67 7.81
N LEU A 69 4.16 2.35 7.70
CA LEU A 69 3.10 1.63 7.00
C LEU A 69 2.03 1.26 8.02
N VAL A 70 0.80 1.66 7.74
CA VAL A 70 -0.32 1.47 8.66
C VAL A 70 -1.43 0.72 7.96
N SER A 71 -1.92 -0.33 8.61
CA SER A 71 -3.07 -1.09 8.15
C SER A 71 -4.35 -0.47 8.69
N TYR A 72 -5.44 -0.54 7.94
CA TYR A 72 -6.75 -0.16 8.45
C TYR A 72 -7.21 -1.18 9.51
N ASN A 73 -6.95 -2.45 9.26
CA ASN A 73 -7.29 -3.52 10.20
C ASN A 73 -6.34 -3.49 11.39
N LEU A 74 -6.88 -3.20 12.57
CA LEU A 74 -6.10 -3.01 13.79
C LEU A 74 -5.43 -4.29 14.30
N HIS A 75 -5.77 -5.46 13.75
CA HIS A 75 -5.06 -6.69 14.08
C HIS A 75 -3.64 -6.74 13.48
N HIS A 76 -3.36 -5.84 12.54
CA HIS A 76 -2.04 -5.73 11.91
C HIS A 76 -1.30 -4.54 12.51
N GLU A 77 -0.11 -4.83 13.05
CA GLU A 77 0.73 -3.80 13.66
C GLU A 77 1.29 -2.85 12.61
N PRO A 78 1.42 -1.55 12.94
CA PRO A 78 2.14 -0.64 12.05
C PRO A 78 3.62 -0.99 12.00
N MET A 79 4.28 -0.61 10.92
CA MET A 79 5.68 -0.94 10.69
C MET A 79 6.42 0.29 10.18
N ASP A 80 7.56 0.58 10.82
CA ASP A 80 8.47 1.60 10.32
C ASP A 80 9.41 0.95 9.31
N LEU A 81 9.30 1.36 8.05
CA LEU A 81 10.04 0.76 6.94
C LEU A 81 11.12 1.71 6.48
N PRO A 82 12.40 1.27 6.51
CA PRO A 82 13.47 2.08 5.94
C PRO A 82 13.24 2.35 4.46
N LEU A 83 13.51 3.58 4.03
CA LEU A 83 13.38 3.96 2.63
C LEU A 83 14.26 3.09 1.72
N THR A 84 15.39 2.64 2.26
CA THR A 84 16.32 1.77 1.52
C THR A 84 15.74 0.40 1.20
N CYS A 85 14.68 -0.02 1.90
CA CYS A 85 14.00 -1.29 1.63
C CYS A 85 12.95 -1.17 0.54
N ILE A 86 12.56 0.02 0.15
CA ILE A 86 11.47 0.24 -0.79
C ILE A 86 11.99 0.07 -2.21
N GLN A 87 11.32 -0.77 -2.98
CA GLN A 87 11.62 -1.01 -4.39
C GLN A 87 10.79 -0.11 -5.30
N ALA A 88 9.49 0.05 -4.97
CA ALA A 88 8.58 0.88 -5.74
C ALA A 88 7.37 1.26 -4.88
N MET A 89 6.76 2.38 -5.21
CA MET A 89 5.52 2.83 -4.57
C MET A 89 4.57 3.37 -5.63
N ALA A 90 3.28 3.15 -5.40
CA ALA A 90 2.25 3.67 -6.28
C ALA A 90 1.07 4.12 -5.43
N ILE A 91 0.54 5.31 -5.71
CA ILE A 91 -0.64 5.79 -5.00
C ILE A 91 -1.87 5.04 -5.53
N VAL A 92 -2.74 4.63 -4.61
CA VAL A 92 -4.01 3.98 -4.97
C VAL A 92 -4.99 5.08 -5.40
N LYS A 93 -5.48 4.97 -6.63
CA LYS A 93 -6.38 5.96 -7.20
C LYS A 93 -7.85 5.59 -7.05
N PHE A 94 -8.16 4.30 -7.07
CA PHE A 94 -9.53 3.81 -6.89
C PHE A 94 -9.50 2.34 -6.52
N SER A 95 -10.63 1.85 -6.04
CA SER A 95 -10.85 0.42 -5.81
C SER A 95 -12.18 0.00 -6.39
N ILE A 96 -12.27 -1.26 -6.80
CA ILE A 96 -13.48 -1.87 -7.34
C ILE A 96 -13.71 -3.16 -6.60
N ARG A 97 -14.92 -3.33 -6.08
CA ARG A 97 -15.33 -4.58 -5.47
C ARG A 97 -16.24 -5.32 -6.41
N LYS A 98 -15.89 -6.55 -6.74
CA LYS A 98 -16.72 -7.38 -7.56
C LYS A 98 -17.95 -7.81 -6.77
N ASN A 99 -19.12 -7.48 -7.28
CA ASN A 99 -20.36 -7.86 -6.67
C ASN A 99 -20.80 -9.20 -7.24
N MET A 100 -20.81 -10.21 -6.39
CA MET A 100 -21.20 -11.57 -6.79
C MET A 100 -22.69 -11.73 -6.61
N MET A 101 -23.44 -11.29 -7.60
CA MET A 101 -24.88 -11.48 -7.63
C MET A 101 -25.20 -12.87 -8.17
N MET A 102 -25.84 -13.64 -7.36
CA MET A 102 -26.24 -14.99 -7.72
C MET A 102 -27.74 -15.07 -7.94
#